data_e4a412290aafdd7081678c6d7bd3d14d
#
_entry.id   e4a412290aafdd7081678c6d7bd3d14d
#
_cell.length_a   1.000
_cell.length_b   1.000
_cell.length_c   1.000
_cell.angle_alpha   90.00
_cell.angle_beta   90.00
_cell.angle_gamma   90.00
#
_symmetry.space_group_name_H-M   'P 1'
#
loop_
_entity.id
_entity.type
_entity.pdbx_description
1 polymer ?
#
loop_
_entity_poly.entity_id
_entity_poly.type
_entity_poly.pdbx_seq_one_letter_code
_entity_poly.pdbx_strand_id
1 'polypeptide(L)'
;MNSEQGATRTEAPAEEDRPPRPTFGRPHCPPELIPLRDRVERFVRERVMPCEPVLDGGGPDARRALRTLQQEAKAAGLWALPLPAEHGGQGLPLADYAHLAEAEGASDHGPAALGSAPLLDVLMLDRHATAPVREGLVRRLVTGDLRACYAMTEPETPGTDPAQTATRAEAGPDGTWTLHGRKWFISGAGDADLVTVLARTGGTDGDEELSLLLVPTTAPGFRVLRELPVLGAGGQWEIALDGVTVPGDHLIGARGQALRIAGERLGLGRTLRCLRWLGQAERAFDLMCARARTRTRRSGPLADHQLVQQLVFDSLLALRTTRPLVHEAVAELAAGGSARLETGLAKVAAARMLQQVTDAAIQVHGAAGLGPDTALPALFRTGRTARLLDGPDELHISSVARRVLRDHPAHPAVTSCPAPPAR
;
A
#
# COMPACT_ATOMS: atom_id res chain seq x y z
N MET A 1 -0.82 -61.67 15.51
CA MET A 1 -2.19 -61.08 15.61
C MET A 1 -2.01 -59.59 15.71
N ASN A 2 -2.06 -58.89 14.57
CA ASN A 2 -1.96 -57.46 14.44
C ASN A 2 -3.35 -56.85 14.62
N SER A 3 -3.48 -55.94 15.56
CA SER A 3 -4.64 -55.10 15.68
C SER A 3 -4.28 -53.69 15.17
N GLU A 4 -4.67 -53.38 13.93
CA GLU A 4 -4.70 -52.07 13.37
C GLU A 4 -5.79 -51.27 14.06
N GLN A 5 -5.42 -50.24 14.82
CA GLN A 5 -6.35 -49.21 15.30
C GLN A 5 -6.44 -48.11 14.21
N GLY A 6 -7.60 -48.11 13.51
CA GLY A 6 -7.94 -47.08 12.55
C GLY A 6 -8.13 -45.72 13.25
N ALA A 7 -7.30 -44.77 12.90
CA ALA A 7 -7.50 -43.37 13.24
C ALA A 7 -8.65 -42.80 12.39
N THR A 8 -9.79 -42.56 12.98
CA THR A 8 -10.89 -41.82 12.38
C THR A 8 -10.48 -40.39 12.13
N ARG A 9 -10.31 -40.03 10.86
CA ARG A 9 -10.24 -38.63 10.42
C ARG A 9 -11.58 -37.99 10.72
N THR A 10 -11.62 -37.09 11.68
CA THR A 10 -12.73 -36.16 11.88
C THR A 10 -12.77 -35.21 10.69
N GLU A 11 -13.78 -35.37 9.83
CA GLU A 11 -14.08 -34.41 8.76
C GLU A 11 -14.37 -33.04 9.38
N ALA A 12 -13.75 -32.01 8.81
CA ALA A 12 -14.00 -30.63 9.20
C ALA A 12 -15.48 -30.30 8.88
N PRO A 13 -16.20 -29.58 9.77
CA PRO A 13 -17.58 -29.23 9.53
C PRO A 13 -17.75 -28.44 8.24
N ALA A 14 -18.84 -28.70 7.52
CA ALA A 14 -19.20 -28.04 6.28
C ALA A 14 -19.23 -26.51 6.47
N GLU A 15 -18.89 -25.78 5.42
CA GLU A 15 -18.61 -24.33 5.40
C GLU A 15 -19.81 -23.45 5.79
N GLU A 16 -21.03 -23.98 5.71
CA GLU A 16 -22.29 -23.29 6.03
C GLU A 16 -22.52 -23.07 7.54
N ASP A 17 -21.85 -23.81 8.42
CA ASP A 17 -22.04 -23.78 9.88
C ASP A 17 -20.98 -22.92 10.64
N ARG A 18 -20.12 -22.20 9.95
CA ARG A 18 -19.20 -21.31 10.66
C ARG A 18 -19.94 -20.05 11.09
N PRO A 19 -19.96 -19.73 12.41
CA PRO A 19 -20.54 -18.47 12.87
C PRO A 19 -19.86 -17.30 12.15
N PRO A 20 -20.63 -16.25 11.78
CA PRO A 20 -20.06 -15.07 11.17
C PRO A 20 -18.93 -14.53 12.05
N ARG A 21 -17.81 -14.13 11.43
CA ARG A 21 -16.69 -13.56 12.18
C ARG A 21 -17.21 -12.40 13.04
N PRO A 22 -16.80 -12.31 14.32
CA PRO A 22 -17.14 -11.17 15.14
C PRO A 22 -16.66 -9.90 14.44
N THR A 23 -17.56 -8.96 14.22
CA THR A 23 -17.26 -7.68 13.57
C THR A 23 -16.54 -6.70 14.52
N PHE A 24 -15.67 -7.21 15.40
CA PHE A 24 -14.93 -6.39 16.33
C PHE A 24 -14.07 -5.39 15.53
N GLY A 25 -14.55 -4.16 15.47
CA GLY A 25 -13.74 -3.06 14.95
C GLY A 25 -13.92 -2.69 13.49
N ARG A 26 -14.76 -3.36 12.73
CA ARG A 26 -15.04 -2.93 11.34
C ARG A 26 -15.93 -1.68 11.34
N PRO A 27 -15.64 -0.69 10.45
CA PRO A 27 -16.54 0.44 10.28
C PRO A 27 -17.88 -0.05 9.72
N HIS A 28 -18.85 0.81 9.81
CA HIS A 28 -20.16 0.58 9.21
C HIS A 28 -19.98 0.50 7.68
N CYS A 29 -19.79 -0.71 7.15
CA CYS A 29 -19.82 -0.95 5.71
C CYS A 29 -21.26 -0.78 5.23
N PRO A 30 -21.52 -0.01 4.18
CA PRO A 30 -22.84 0.08 3.58
C PRO A 30 -23.41 -1.31 3.30
N PRO A 31 -24.67 -1.58 3.66
CA PRO A 31 -25.26 -2.92 3.51
C PRO A 31 -25.14 -3.50 2.10
N GLU A 32 -25.25 -2.64 1.09
CA GLU A 32 -25.14 -2.99 -0.33
C GLU A 32 -23.74 -3.48 -0.73
N LEU A 33 -22.70 -3.04 -0.03
CA LEU A 33 -21.30 -3.43 -0.29
C LEU A 33 -20.89 -4.70 0.47
N ILE A 34 -21.64 -5.11 1.49
CA ILE A 34 -21.29 -6.28 2.31
C ILE A 34 -21.10 -7.54 1.46
N PRO A 35 -22.03 -7.90 0.54
CA PRO A 35 -21.87 -9.10 -0.28
C PRO A 35 -20.62 -9.07 -1.16
N LEU A 36 -20.28 -7.90 -1.73
CA LEU A 36 -19.09 -7.75 -2.56
C LEU A 36 -17.81 -7.83 -1.72
N ARG A 37 -17.77 -7.14 -0.57
CA ARG A 37 -16.66 -7.20 0.38
C ARG A 37 -16.40 -8.64 0.85
N ASP A 38 -17.45 -9.37 1.20
CA ASP A 38 -17.33 -10.77 1.68
C ASP A 38 -16.80 -11.70 0.57
N ARG A 39 -17.15 -11.43 -0.71
CA ARG A 39 -16.56 -12.12 -1.87
C ARG A 39 -15.08 -11.82 -2.03
N VAL A 40 -14.67 -10.54 -1.90
CA VAL A 40 -13.26 -10.13 -1.94
C VAL A 40 -12.49 -10.81 -0.79
N GLU A 41 -13.01 -10.73 0.44
CA GLU A 41 -12.37 -11.34 1.61
C GLU A 41 -12.19 -12.86 1.43
N ARG A 42 -13.21 -13.54 0.94
CA ARG A 42 -13.16 -14.98 0.66
C ARG A 42 -12.12 -15.30 -0.41
N PHE A 43 -12.12 -14.56 -1.51
CA PHE A 43 -11.14 -14.76 -2.60
C PHE A 43 -9.71 -14.57 -2.09
N VAL A 44 -9.44 -13.52 -1.34
CA VAL A 44 -8.10 -13.28 -0.77
C VAL A 44 -7.71 -14.40 0.19
N ARG A 45 -8.59 -14.78 1.10
CA ARG A 45 -8.32 -15.82 2.09
C ARG A 45 -8.10 -17.20 1.48
N GLU A 46 -8.92 -17.57 0.49
CA GLU A 46 -8.96 -18.95 -0.02
C GLU A 46 -8.11 -19.15 -1.28
N ARG A 47 -7.86 -18.08 -2.03
CA ARG A 47 -7.10 -18.17 -3.29
C ARG A 47 -5.74 -17.49 -3.21
N VAL A 48 -5.66 -16.26 -2.69
CA VAL A 48 -4.41 -15.46 -2.69
C VAL A 48 -3.47 -15.90 -1.57
N MET A 49 -3.94 -15.95 -0.32
CA MET A 49 -3.09 -16.29 0.84
C MET A 49 -2.40 -17.65 0.73
N PRO A 50 -3.02 -18.73 0.23
CA PRO A 50 -2.32 -20.00 0.04
C PRO A 50 -1.19 -19.95 -0.99
N CYS A 51 -1.22 -18.97 -1.90
CA CYS A 51 -0.19 -18.77 -2.92
C CYS A 51 0.96 -17.84 -2.46
N GLU A 52 0.85 -17.18 -1.30
CA GLU A 52 1.87 -16.24 -0.80
C GLU A 52 3.29 -16.81 -0.81
N PRO A 53 3.56 -18.05 -0.36
CA PRO A 53 4.93 -18.57 -0.40
C PRO A 53 5.54 -18.65 -1.80
N VAL A 54 4.71 -18.91 -2.82
CA VAL A 54 5.14 -18.93 -4.23
C VAL A 54 5.31 -17.51 -4.76
N LEU A 55 4.38 -16.63 -4.43
CA LEU A 55 4.39 -15.23 -4.87
C LEU A 55 5.57 -14.47 -4.28
N ASP A 56 5.87 -14.68 -3.01
CA ASP A 56 7.02 -14.09 -2.29
C ASP A 56 8.37 -14.57 -2.86
N GLY A 57 8.42 -15.76 -3.43
CA GLY A 57 9.61 -16.30 -4.07
C GLY A 57 9.99 -15.61 -5.38
N GLY A 58 9.08 -14.84 -5.98
CA GLY A 58 9.33 -14.16 -7.25
C GLY A 58 9.54 -15.10 -8.44
N GLY A 59 10.03 -14.54 -9.54
CA GLY A 59 10.43 -15.31 -10.72
C GLY A 59 9.27 -15.90 -11.54
N PRO A 60 9.55 -16.90 -12.41
CA PRO A 60 8.56 -17.42 -13.36
C PRO A 60 7.34 -18.10 -12.71
N ASP A 61 7.55 -18.78 -11.59
CA ASP A 61 6.49 -19.49 -10.87
C ASP A 61 5.52 -18.52 -10.21
N ALA A 62 6.03 -17.49 -9.55
CA ALA A 62 5.22 -16.41 -8.99
C ALA A 62 4.40 -15.71 -10.08
N ARG A 63 5.01 -15.43 -11.25
CA ARG A 63 4.30 -14.85 -12.40
C ARG A 63 3.19 -15.76 -12.91
N ARG A 64 3.39 -17.09 -12.95
CA ARG A 64 2.33 -18.03 -13.35
C ARG A 64 1.20 -18.06 -12.33
N ALA A 65 1.52 -18.18 -11.05
CA ALA A 65 0.55 -18.18 -9.97
C ALA A 65 -0.29 -16.90 -9.97
N LEU A 66 0.36 -15.75 -10.11
CA LEU A 66 -0.34 -14.46 -10.19
C LEU A 66 -1.29 -14.38 -11.39
N ARG A 67 -0.87 -14.82 -12.59
CA ARG A 67 -1.75 -14.85 -13.77
C ARG A 67 -2.97 -15.76 -13.56
N THR A 68 -2.81 -16.90 -12.91
CA THR A 68 -3.94 -17.78 -12.57
C THR A 68 -4.92 -17.07 -11.65
N LEU A 69 -4.44 -16.44 -10.56
CA LEU A 69 -5.27 -15.67 -9.65
C LEU A 69 -6.01 -14.52 -10.35
N GLN A 70 -5.35 -13.83 -11.27
CA GLN A 70 -5.96 -12.76 -12.07
C GLN A 70 -7.07 -13.27 -12.98
N GLN A 71 -6.89 -14.43 -13.61
CA GLN A 71 -7.93 -15.06 -14.42
C GLN A 71 -9.13 -15.48 -13.58
N GLU A 72 -8.90 -16.06 -12.41
CA GLU A 72 -9.95 -16.41 -11.45
C GLU A 72 -10.69 -15.18 -10.94
N ALA A 73 -9.98 -14.08 -10.62
CA ALA A 73 -10.59 -12.82 -10.21
C ALA A 73 -11.48 -12.22 -11.31
N LYS A 74 -11.02 -12.29 -12.59
CA LYS A 74 -11.82 -11.87 -13.76
C LYS A 74 -13.08 -12.74 -13.89
N ALA A 75 -12.95 -14.05 -13.81
CA ALA A 75 -14.09 -14.98 -13.89
C ALA A 75 -15.08 -14.79 -12.74
N ALA A 76 -14.58 -14.43 -11.55
CA ALA A 76 -15.41 -14.14 -10.39
C ALA A 76 -16.02 -12.71 -10.40
N GLY A 77 -15.73 -11.86 -11.40
CA GLY A 77 -16.21 -10.47 -11.42
C GLY A 77 -15.63 -9.61 -10.30
N LEU A 78 -14.39 -9.89 -9.89
CA LEU A 78 -13.67 -9.15 -8.82
C LEU A 78 -12.47 -8.36 -9.37
N TRP A 79 -12.27 -8.35 -10.69
CA TRP A 79 -11.16 -7.70 -11.34
C TRP A 79 -11.34 -6.20 -11.45
N ALA A 80 -10.30 -5.42 -11.13
CA ALA A 80 -10.18 -3.99 -11.42
C ALA A 80 -11.33 -3.13 -10.86
N LEU A 81 -11.82 -3.48 -9.66
CA LEU A 81 -12.99 -2.83 -9.04
C LEU A 81 -12.91 -1.29 -9.02
N PRO A 82 -11.81 -0.65 -8.57
CA PRO A 82 -11.74 0.82 -8.50
C PRO A 82 -11.25 1.49 -9.79
N LEU A 83 -10.89 0.72 -10.83
CA LEU A 83 -10.34 1.29 -12.06
C LEU A 83 -11.45 1.82 -12.96
N PRO A 84 -11.17 2.86 -13.80
CA PRO A 84 -12.17 3.50 -14.64
C PRO A 84 -12.89 2.52 -15.58
N ALA A 85 -14.22 2.63 -15.64
CA ALA A 85 -15.06 1.74 -16.43
C ALA A 85 -14.82 1.89 -17.95
N GLU A 86 -14.56 3.10 -18.41
CA GLU A 86 -14.25 3.42 -19.81
C GLU A 86 -12.99 2.73 -20.33
N HIS A 87 -12.10 2.32 -19.41
CA HIS A 87 -10.89 1.59 -19.76
C HIS A 87 -10.98 0.08 -19.46
N GLY A 88 -12.15 -0.41 -19.00
CA GLY A 88 -12.41 -1.82 -18.72
C GLY A 88 -12.30 -2.23 -17.26
N GLY A 89 -12.24 -1.28 -16.33
CA GLY A 89 -12.45 -1.48 -14.90
C GLY A 89 -13.92 -1.53 -14.53
N GLN A 90 -14.23 -1.50 -13.23
CA GLN A 90 -15.62 -1.49 -12.75
C GLN A 90 -16.08 -0.12 -12.24
N GLY A 91 -15.19 0.86 -12.11
CA GLY A 91 -15.51 2.24 -11.76
C GLY A 91 -16.04 2.43 -10.34
N LEU A 92 -15.73 1.50 -9.42
CA LEU A 92 -16.19 1.62 -8.03
C LEU A 92 -15.62 2.89 -7.40
N PRO A 93 -16.47 3.79 -6.85
CA PRO A 93 -16.03 5.01 -6.20
C PRO A 93 -15.03 4.75 -5.07
N LEU A 94 -14.10 5.69 -4.83
CA LEU A 94 -13.06 5.54 -3.81
C LEU A 94 -13.65 5.27 -2.41
N ALA A 95 -14.73 5.95 -2.06
CA ALA A 95 -15.40 5.77 -0.77
C ALA A 95 -15.89 4.33 -0.57
N ASP A 96 -16.49 3.75 -1.61
CA ASP A 96 -16.99 2.38 -1.60
C ASP A 96 -15.84 1.36 -1.66
N TYR A 97 -14.87 1.61 -2.54
CA TYR A 97 -13.69 0.75 -2.67
C TYR A 97 -12.89 0.67 -1.37
N ALA A 98 -12.85 1.72 -0.56
CA ALA A 98 -12.12 1.71 0.70
C ALA A 98 -12.54 0.56 1.64
N HIS A 99 -13.83 0.20 1.65
CA HIS A 99 -14.34 -0.93 2.44
C HIS A 99 -13.87 -2.30 1.92
N LEU A 100 -13.55 -2.38 0.62
CA LEU A 100 -13.03 -3.57 -0.02
C LEU A 100 -11.51 -3.64 0.03
N ALA A 101 -10.85 -2.47 -0.02
CA ALA A 101 -9.39 -2.35 -0.02
C ALA A 101 -8.75 -2.89 1.27
N GLU A 102 -9.46 -2.84 2.42
CA GLU A 102 -9.02 -3.49 3.64
C GLU A 102 -8.99 -5.02 3.48
N ALA A 103 -10.07 -5.60 2.94
CA ALA A 103 -10.16 -7.05 2.72
C ALA A 103 -9.15 -7.52 1.66
N GLU A 104 -9.03 -6.78 0.56
CA GLU A 104 -8.05 -7.01 -0.49
C GLU A 104 -6.61 -6.94 0.06
N GLY A 105 -6.34 -5.93 0.88
CA GLY A 105 -5.03 -5.65 1.44
C GLY A 105 -4.58 -6.59 2.55
N ALA A 106 -5.42 -7.51 3.03
CA ALA A 106 -5.03 -8.54 4.02
C ALA A 106 -3.89 -9.46 3.52
N SER A 107 -3.65 -9.48 2.20
CA SER A 107 -2.45 -10.00 1.55
C SER A 107 -1.77 -8.90 0.75
N ASP A 108 -0.44 -8.80 0.79
CA ASP A 108 0.33 -7.86 -0.04
C ASP A 108 0.13 -8.12 -1.54
N HIS A 109 -0.22 -9.35 -1.91
CA HIS A 109 -0.50 -9.77 -3.29
C HIS A 109 -1.96 -9.53 -3.72
N GLY A 110 -2.86 -9.19 -2.79
CA GLY A 110 -4.27 -8.96 -3.09
C GLY A 110 -4.51 -7.95 -4.21
N PRO A 111 -3.93 -6.74 -4.15
CA PRO A 111 -4.10 -5.73 -5.21
C PRO A 111 -3.62 -6.19 -6.59
N ALA A 112 -2.53 -6.94 -6.67
CA ALA A 112 -2.04 -7.47 -7.93
C ALA A 112 -2.94 -8.61 -8.47
N ALA A 113 -3.47 -9.43 -7.58
CA ALA A 113 -4.35 -10.54 -7.93
C ALA A 113 -5.75 -10.06 -8.39
N LEU A 114 -6.27 -8.99 -7.79
CA LEU A 114 -7.59 -8.41 -8.07
C LEU A 114 -7.55 -7.24 -9.07
N GLY A 115 -6.36 -6.87 -9.57
CA GLY A 115 -6.19 -5.88 -10.63
C GLY A 115 -6.31 -4.44 -10.19
N SER A 116 -6.26 -4.13 -8.89
CA SER A 116 -6.29 -2.76 -8.37
C SER A 116 -4.89 -2.13 -8.26
N ALA A 117 -3.82 -2.91 -8.35
CA ALA A 117 -2.45 -2.43 -8.21
C ALA A 117 -2.10 -1.23 -9.09
N PRO A 118 -2.49 -1.15 -10.38
CA PRO A 118 -2.15 -0.03 -11.24
C PRO A 118 -3.00 1.24 -11.03
N LEU A 119 -3.91 1.29 -10.04
CA LEU A 119 -4.85 2.40 -9.85
C LEU A 119 -4.16 3.77 -9.88
N LEU A 120 -3.04 3.93 -9.19
CA LEU A 120 -2.33 5.20 -9.14
C LEU A 120 -1.71 5.61 -10.47
N ASP A 121 -1.21 4.63 -11.24
CA ASP A 121 -0.61 4.87 -12.55
C ASP A 121 -1.70 5.15 -13.58
N VAL A 122 -2.79 4.41 -13.54
CA VAL A 122 -3.97 4.62 -14.39
C VAL A 122 -4.53 6.02 -14.21
N LEU A 123 -4.84 6.43 -12.97
CA LEU A 123 -5.39 7.76 -12.70
C LEU A 123 -4.42 8.89 -13.07
N MET A 124 -3.13 8.71 -12.87
CA MET A 124 -2.10 9.67 -13.26
C MET A 124 -2.04 9.82 -14.79
N LEU A 125 -1.97 8.72 -15.51
CA LEU A 125 -1.88 8.74 -16.97
C LEU A 125 -3.18 9.21 -17.61
N ASP A 126 -4.33 8.79 -17.12
CA ASP A 126 -5.63 9.21 -17.61
C ASP A 126 -5.81 10.73 -17.52
N ARG A 127 -5.37 11.33 -16.41
CA ARG A 127 -5.50 12.77 -16.15
C ARG A 127 -4.43 13.63 -16.82
N HIS A 128 -3.19 13.16 -16.90
CA HIS A 128 -2.02 14.00 -17.21
C HIS A 128 -1.25 13.58 -18.47
N ALA A 129 -1.44 12.37 -19.01
CA ALA A 129 -0.76 11.96 -20.22
C ALA A 129 -1.38 12.58 -21.47
N THR A 130 -0.58 12.68 -22.53
CA THR A 130 -1.07 13.05 -23.87
C THR A 130 -2.09 12.03 -24.37
N ALA A 131 -2.95 12.41 -25.31
CA ALA A 131 -3.97 11.51 -25.85
C ALA A 131 -3.38 10.20 -26.43
N PRO A 132 -2.31 10.24 -27.25
CA PRO A 132 -1.72 9.00 -27.80
C PRO A 132 -1.20 8.05 -26.70
N VAL A 133 -0.54 8.59 -25.68
CA VAL A 133 -0.01 7.81 -24.55
C VAL A 133 -1.16 7.22 -23.73
N ARG A 134 -2.16 8.02 -23.41
CA ARG A 134 -3.33 7.58 -22.65
C ARG A 134 -4.07 6.46 -23.37
N GLU A 135 -4.41 6.63 -24.64
CA GLU A 135 -5.15 5.66 -25.44
C GLU A 135 -4.35 4.36 -25.63
N GLY A 136 -3.02 4.46 -25.80
CA GLY A 136 -2.15 3.31 -26.00
C GLY A 136 -1.88 2.48 -24.74
N LEU A 137 -1.90 3.09 -23.55
CA LEU A 137 -1.37 2.45 -22.35
C LEU A 137 -2.40 2.21 -21.25
N VAL A 138 -3.34 3.13 -21.01
CA VAL A 138 -4.23 3.05 -19.84
C VAL A 138 -5.06 1.78 -19.86
N ARG A 139 -5.69 1.47 -20.99
CA ARG A 139 -6.47 0.23 -21.11
C ARG A 139 -5.64 -1.02 -20.85
N ARG A 140 -4.40 -1.08 -21.33
CA ARG A 140 -3.50 -2.22 -21.13
C ARG A 140 -3.06 -2.39 -19.70
N LEU A 141 -2.94 -1.30 -18.94
CA LEU A 141 -2.71 -1.34 -17.49
C LEU A 141 -3.94 -1.87 -16.76
N VAL A 142 -5.15 -1.43 -17.15
CA VAL A 142 -6.42 -1.89 -16.52
C VAL A 142 -6.67 -3.36 -16.81
N THR A 143 -6.38 -3.85 -18.03
CA THR A 143 -6.55 -5.27 -18.37
C THR A 143 -5.46 -6.17 -17.78
N GLY A 144 -4.35 -5.59 -17.26
CA GLY A 144 -3.21 -6.33 -16.73
C GLY A 144 -2.23 -6.82 -17.80
N ASP A 145 -2.32 -6.29 -19.04
CA ASP A 145 -1.41 -6.62 -20.15
C ASP A 145 -0.09 -5.83 -20.06
N LEU A 146 -0.07 -4.76 -19.26
CA LEU A 146 1.13 -3.98 -18.93
C LEU A 146 1.25 -3.80 -17.43
N ARG A 147 2.49 -3.67 -16.96
CA ARG A 147 2.84 -3.32 -15.58
C ARG A 147 3.64 -2.03 -15.57
N ALA A 148 3.26 -1.12 -14.70
CA ALA A 148 3.98 0.13 -14.48
C ALA A 148 4.58 0.17 -13.09
N CYS A 149 5.69 0.91 -12.95
CA CYS A 149 6.24 1.29 -11.66
C CYS A 149 6.60 2.77 -11.64
N TYR A 150 6.89 3.29 -10.44
CA TYR A 150 7.15 4.70 -10.21
C TYR A 150 8.52 4.90 -9.57
N ALA A 151 9.42 5.63 -10.24
CA ALA A 151 10.81 5.80 -9.87
C ALA A 151 11.10 7.25 -9.43
N MET A 152 11.13 7.46 -8.12
CA MET A 152 11.35 8.77 -7.52
C MET A 152 12.68 8.84 -6.76
N THR A 153 12.91 7.93 -5.82
CA THR A 153 14.06 7.97 -4.90
C THR A 153 15.38 7.59 -5.55
N GLU A 154 16.47 8.16 -5.05
CA GLU A 154 17.83 7.97 -5.56
C GLU A 154 18.79 7.55 -4.44
N PRO A 155 19.90 6.83 -4.76
CA PRO A 155 20.86 6.38 -3.76
C PRO A 155 21.54 7.52 -2.99
N GLU A 156 21.87 8.60 -3.68
CA GLU A 156 22.74 9.65 -3.16
C GLU A 156 21.97 10.89 -2.65
N THR A 157 20.64 10.93 -2.82
CA THR A 157 19.81 12.08 -2.43
C THR A 157 18.74 11.69 -1.41
N PRO A 158 18.36 12.60 -0.49
CA PRO A 158 17.32 12.31 0.49
C PRO A 158 15.97 12.08 -0.19
N GLY A 159 15.38 10.89 -0.06
CA GLY A 159 14.07 10.57 -0.63
C GLY A 159 12.92 11.42 -0.07
N THR A 160 13.13 12.13 1.05
CA THR A 160 12.17 13.05 1.67
C THR A 160 12.22 14.47 1.08
N ASP A 161 13.20 14.76 0.25
CA ASP A 161 13.37 16.05 -0.42
C ASP A 161 13.54 15.86 -1.93
N PRO A 162 12.44 15.73 -2.68
CA PRO A 162 12.49 15.52 -4.13
C PRO A 162 13.17 16.65 -4.90
N ALA A 163 13.28 17.84 -4.32
CA ALA A 163 13.98 18.97 -4.96
C ALA A 163 15.47 18.68 -5.17
N GLN A 164 16.04 17.71 -4.44
CA GLN A 164 17.43 17.29 -4.60
C GLN A 164 17.64 16.18 -5.65
N THR A 165 16.59 15.79 -6.40
CA THR A 165 16.70 14.80 -7.47
C THR A 165 17.87 15.12 -8.40
N ALA A 166 18.79 14.17 -8.59
CA ALA A 166 19.97 14.31 -9.45
C ALA A 166 19.77 13.72 -10.85
N THR A 167 18.83 12.80 -11.05
CA THR A 167 18.44 12.28 -12.38
C THR A 167 18.03 13.44 -13.29
N ARG A 168 18.60 13.50 -14.49
CA ARG A 168 18.38 14.58 -15.47
C ARG A 168 17.68 14.04 -16.71
N ALA A 169 16.90 14.90 -17.34
CA ALA A 169 16.31 14.68 -18.65
C ALA A 169 16.57 15.92 -19.51
N GLU A 170 17.27 15.74 -20.62
CA GLU A 170 17.65 16.81 -21.54
C GLU A 170 16.77 16.75 -22.78
N ALA A 171 16.25 17.91 -23.21
CA ALA A 171 15.45 18.00 -24.43
C ALA A 171 16.34 17.90 -25.65
N GLY A 172 16.03 16.97 -26.55
CA GLY A 172 16.67 16.87 -27.86
C GLY A 172 16.07 17.83 -28.90
N PRO A 173 16.80 18.11 -29.99
CA PRO A 173 16.36 19.04 -31.04
C PRO A 173 15.15 18.51 -31.83
N ASP A 174 14.89 17.23 -31.78
CA ASP A 174 13.79 16.51 -32.43
C ASP A 174 12.55 16.36 -31.51
N GLY A 175 12.56 17.04 -30.36
CA GLY A 175 11.48 17.00 -29.38
C GLY A 175 11.51 15.75 -28.48
N THR A 176 12.57 14.96 -28.49
CA THR A 176 12.78 13.83 -27.56
C THR A 176 13.34 14.28 -26.24
N TRP A 177 13.36 13.36 -25.27
CA TRP A 177 14.03 13.52 -23.97
C TRP A 177 15.08 12.44 -23.77
N THR A 178 16.29 12.83 -23.38
CA THR A 178 17.37 11.89 -23.05
C THR A 178 17.62 11.91 -21.53
N LEU A 179 17.48 10.74 -20.89
CA LEU A 179 17.55 10.60 -19.44
C LEU A 179 18.87 9.97 -18.99
N HIS A 180 19.44 10.54 -17.91
CA HIS A 180 20.60 10.01 -17.19
C HIS A 180 20.37 10.02 -15.70
N GLY A 181 20.67 8.92 -15.00
CA GLY A 181 20.57 8.85 -13.55
C GLY A 181 20.40 7.44 -13.00
N ARG A 182 20.20 7.36 -11.69
CA ARG A 182 19.97 6.12 -10.96
C ARG A 182 18.78 6.29 -10.02
N LYS A 183 17.96 5.27 -9.95
CA LYS A 183 16.84 5.21 -9.01
C LYS A 183 16.90 3.93 -8.20
N TRP A 184 16.51 3.98 -6.93
CA TRP A 184 16.54 2.83 -6.05
C TRP A 184 15.27 2.73 -5.19
N PHE A 185 15.07 1.55 -4.58
CA PHE A 185 13.83 1.19 -3.89
C PHE A 185 12.60 1.36 -4.77
N ILE A 186 12.72 0.93 -6.04
CA ILE A 186 11.64 1.00 -7.01
C ILE A 186 10.86 -0.32 -6.96
N SER A 187 9.65 -0.23 -6.42
CA SER A 187 8.78 -1.41 -6.27
C SER A 187 8.41 -1.96 -7.65
N GLY A 188 8.67 -3.26 -7.85
CA GLY A 188 8.25 -3.98 -9.04
C GLY A 188 9.03 -3.70 -10.33
N ALA A 189 10.12 -2.92 -10.29
CA ALA A 189 10.87 -2.55 -11.51
C ALA A 189 11.46 -3.75 -12.27
N GLY A 190 11.72 -4.87 -11.59
CA GLY A 190 12.21 -6.10 -12.24
C GLY A 190 11.20 -6.79 -13.16
N ASP A 191 9.92 -6.48 -13.01
CA ASP A 191 8.82 -7.07 -13.79
C ASP A 191 7.97 -5.99 -14.52
N ALA A 192 8.38 -4.72 -14.46
CA ALA A 192 7.65 -3.62 -15.09
C ALA A 192 7.96 -3.51 -16.59
N ASP A 193 6.96 -3.14 -17.37
CA ASP A 193 7.08 -2.78 -18.78
C ASP A 193 7.35 -1.28 -18.95
N LEU A 194 6.88 -0.47 -17.99
CA LEU A 194 6.94 0.98 -17.99
C LEU A 194 7.39 1.51 -16.63
N VAL A 195 8.19 2.57 -16.65
CA VAL A 195 8.64 3.28 -15.45
C VAL A 195 8.31 4.76 -15.57
N THR A 196 7.54 5.33 -14.66
CA THR A 196 7.41 6.78 -14.55
C THR A 196 8.57 7.31 -13.72
N VAL A 197 9.44 8.11 -14.34
CA VAL A 197 10.68 8.62 -13.74
C VAL A 197 10.53 10.09 -13.38
N LEU A 198 10.83 10.43 -12.11
CA LEU A 198 11.04 11.81 -11.69
C LEU A 198 12.44 12.27 -12.12
N ALA A 199 12.53 13.31 -12.94
CA ALA A 199 13.79 13.84 -13.43
C ALA A 199 13.81 15.37 -13.42
N ARG A 200 15.00 15.93 -13.32
CA ARG A 200 15.27 17.36 -13.48
C ARG A 200 15.30 17.70 -14.96
N THR A 201 14.52 18.69 -15.38
CA THR A 201 14.38 19.14 -16.78
C THR A 201 14.75 20.60 -16.98
N GLY A 202 15.38 21.25 -15.99
CA GLY A 202 15.81 22.64 -16.06
C GLY A 202 17.12 22.83 -16.79
N GLY A 203 17.32 24.02 -17.40
CA GLY A 203 18.55 24.42 -18.03
C GLY A 203 19.61 24.91 -17.01
N THR A 204 20.77 25.33 -17.54
CA THR A 204 21.95 25.82 -16.77
C THR A 204 21.70 27.12 -16.00
N ASP A 205 20.56 27.78 -16.19
CA ASP A 205 20.30 29.14 -15.71
C ASP A 205 19.43 29.24 -14.45
N GLY A 206 19.35 28.17 -13.65
CA GLY A 206 18.75 28.22 -12.30
C GLY A 206 17.27 27.90 -12.21
N ASP A 207 16.54 27.76 -13.31
CA ASP A 207 15.14 27.27 -13.33
C ASP A 207 15.13 25.74 -13.28
N GLU A 208 15.39 25.23 -12.08
CA GLU A 208 15.40 23.79 -11.82
C GLU A 208 13.98 23.24 -11.74
N GLU A 209 13.46 22.81 -12.86
CA GLU A 209 12.14 22.20 -12.96
C GLU A 209 12.22 20.68 -12.81
N LEU A 210 11.24 20.11 -12.11
CA LEU A 210 11.07 18.68 -12.00
C LEU A 210 9.90 18.22 -12.86
N SER A 211 10.14 17.20 -13.68
CA SER A 211 9.15 16.61 -14.59
C SER A 211 9.03 15.11 -14.40
N LEU A 212 7.91 14.55 -14.85
CA LEU A 212 7.70 13.11 -14.91
C LEU A 212 7.79 12.63 -16.34
N LEU A 213 8.61 11.62 -16.58
CA LEU A 213 8.79 11.02 -17.90
C LEU A 213 8.47 9.53 -17.85
N LEU A 214 7.73 9.07 -18.85
CA LEU A 214 7.38 7.67 -19.01
C LEU A 214 8.46 6.96 -19.84
N VAL A 215 9.09 5.94 -19.27
CA VAL A 215 10.20 5.19 -19.85
C VAL A 215 9.80 3.73 -20.06
N PRO A 216 9.78 3.20 -21.29
CA PRO A 216 9.71 1.76 -21.52
C PRO A 216 10.96 1.06 -20.97
N THR A 217 10.79 -0.06 -20.29
CA THR A 217 11.94 -0.81 -19.74
C THR A 217 12.78 -1.49 -20.82
N THR A 218 12.23 -1.59 -22.04
CA THR A 218 12.94 -2.08 -23.24
C THR A 218 13.75 -1.00 -23.95
N ALA A 219 13.68 0.27 -23.51
CA ALA A 219 14.42 1.36 -24.14
C ALA A 219 15.94 1.15 -24.00
N PRO A 220 16.75 1.39 -25.05
CA PRO A 220 18.20 1.35 -24.95
C PRO A 220 18.72 2.22 -23.80
N GLY A 221 19.67 1.71 -23.03
CA GLY A 221 20.22 2.43 -21.89
C GLY A 221 19.46 2.24 -20.58
N PHE A 222 18.25 1.69 -20.59
CA PHE A 222 17.56 1.28 -19.37
C PHE A 222 18.14 -0.04 -18.84
N ARG A 223 18.47 -0.08 -17.55
CA ARG A 223 19.01 -1.30 -16.93
C ARG A 223 18.47 -1.48 -15.52
N VAL A 224 18.02 -2.68 -15.20
CA VAL A 224 17.83 -3.14 -13.83
C VAL A 224 19.19 -3.58 -13.29
N LEU A 225 19.68 -2.95 -12.23
CA LEU A 225 21.03 -3.19 -11.70
C LEU A 225 21.02 -4.35 -10.70
N ARG A 226 20.11 -4.32 -9.74
CA ARG A 226 19.99 -5.34 -8.71
C ARG A 226 18.65 -5.26 -7.99
N GLU A 227 18.28 -6.34 -7.37
CA GLU A 227 17.24 -6.36 -6.34
C GLU A 227 17.81 -5.91 -4.99
N LEU A 228 16.99 -5.22 -4.21
CA LEU A 228 17.32 -4.71 -2.88
C LEU A 228 16.44 -5.42 -1.85
N PRO A 229 16.90 -6.50 -1.20
CA PRO A 229 16.10 -7.21 -0.22
C PRO A 229 15.81 -6.33 1.01
N VAL A 230 14.54 -6.02 1.24
CA VAL A 230 14.10 -5.22 2.39
C VAL A 230 13.78 -6.14 3.56
N LEU A 231 14.64 -6.17 4.57
CA LEU A 231 14.55 -7.13 5.67
C LEU A 231 14.38 -8.58 5.19
N GLY A 232 15.06 -8.91 4.08
CA GLY A 232 15.02 -10.24 3.47
C GLY A 232 13.85 -10.48 2.49
N ALA A 233 12.92 -9.53 2.31
CA ALA A 233 11.87 -9.61 1.30
C ALA A 233 12.30 -8.93 0.00
N GLY A 234 11.99 -9.55 -1.15
CA GLY A 234 12.26 -9.01 -2.48
C GLY A 234 11.28 -7.91 -2.93
N GLY A 235 11.33 -7.57 -4.21
CA GLY A 235 10.37 -6.67 -4.88
C GLY A 235 10.76 -5.20 -4.91
N GLN A 236 11.95 -4.84 -4.38
CA GLN A 236 12.53 -3.49 -4.51
C GLN A 236 13.78 -3.55 -5.38
N TRP A 237 13.94 -2.57 -6.26
CA TRP A 237 14.97 -2.63 -7.29
C TRP A 237 15.76 -1.33 -7.40
N GLU A 238 17.00 -1.46 -7.85
CA GLU A 238 17.83 -0.36 -8.30
C GLU A 238 17.91 -0.40 -9.83
N ILE A 239 17.69 0.76 -10.47
CA ILE A 239 17.72 0.92 -11.92
C ILE A 239 18.68 2.04 -12.33
N ALA A 240 19.22 1.92 -13.53
CA ALA A 240 20.02 2.95 -14.18
C ALA A 240 19.41 3.40 -15.51
N LEU A 241 19.55 4.67 -15.79
CA LEU A 241 19.19 5.35 -17.02
C LEU A 241 20.50 5.90 -17.61
N ASP A 242 20.96 5.35 -18.71
CA ASP A 242 22.24 5.67 -19.33
C ASP A 242 22.01 6.12 -20.79
N GLY A 243 21.65 7.39 -20.97
CA GLY A 243 21.28 7.91 -22.28
C GLY A 243 19.96 7.38 -22.80
N VAL A 244 19.00 7.10 -21.91
CA VAL A 244 17.69 6.60 -22.34
C VAL A 244 16.91 7.68 -23.05
N THR A 245 16.62 7.47 -24.33
CA THR A 245 15.86 8.44 -25.14
C THR A 245 14.40 8.00 -25.25
N VAL A 246 13.47 8.93 -24.98
CA VAL A 246 12.03 8.74 -25.11
C VAL A 246 11.41 9.87 -25.94
N PRO A 247 10.25 9.61 -26.61
CA PRO A 247 9.51 10.64 -27.34
C PRO A 247 9.05 11.79 -26.44
N GLY A 248 8.84 12.97 -27.01
CA GLY A 248 8.40 14.16 -26.28
C GLY A 248 7.04 14.02 -25.62
N ASP A 249 6.13 13.25 -26.22
CA ASP A 249 4.81 12.96 -25.69
C ASP A 249 4.81 12.01 -24.48
N HIS A 250 5.97 11.42 -24.14
CA HIS A 250 6.18 10.69 -22.90
C HIS A 250 6.36 11.59 -21.67
N LEU A 251 6.36 12.91 -21.81
CA LEU A 251 6.27 13.86 -20.71
C LEU A 251 4.86 13.81 -20.12
N ILE A 252 4.75 13.49 -18.83
CA ILE A 252 3.48 13.42 -18.12
C ILE A 252 3.13 14.79 -17.52
N GLY A 253 2.04 15.37 -18.00
CA GLY A 253 1.68 16.77 -17.74
C GLY A 253 2.54 17.74 -18.53
N ALA A 254 2.78 18.93 -18.00
CA ALA A 254 3.72 19.89 -18.54
C ALA A 254 5.07 19.84 -17.79
N ARG A 255 6.10 20.37 -18.40
CA ARG A 255 7.40 20.57 -17.77
C ARG A 255 7.25 21.34 -16.45
N GLY A 256 7.96 20.95 -15.41
CA GLY A 256 7.89 21.57 -14.08
C GLY A 256 6.73 21.11 -13.19
N GLN A 257 5.80 20.28 -13.68
CA GLN A 257 4.61 19.89 -12.92
C GLN A 257 4.78 18.63 -12.06
N ALA A 258 5.97 18.03 -12.01
CA ALA A 258 6.16 16.74 -11.34
C ALA A 258 5.71 16.73 -9.88
N LEU A 259 6.07 17.75 -9.08
CA LEU A 259 5.76 17.76 -7.66
C LEU A 259 4.25 17.90 -7.39
N ARG A 260 3.52 18.61 -8.25
CA ARG A 260 2.06 18.70 -8.17
C ARG A 260 1.42 17.34 -8.46
N ILE A 261 1.79 16.71 -9.58
CA ILE A 261 1.27 15.40 -9.99
C ILE A 261 1.65 14.32 -8.99
N ALA A 262 2.92 14.31 -8.54
CA ALA A 262 3.39 13.41 -7.50
C ALA A 262 2.62 13.59 -6.18
N GLY A 263 2.28 14.83 -5.82
CA GLY A 263 1.49 15.14 -4.63
C GLY A 263 0.10 14.51 -4.65
N GLU A 264 -0.60 14.58 -5.79
CA GLU A 264 -1.91 13.95 -6.00
C GLU A 264 -1.77 12.40 -5.87
N ARG A 265 -0.81 11.82 -6.57
CA ARG A 265 -0.54 10.37 -6.55
C ARG A 265 -0.16 9.87 -5.15
N LEU A 266 0.71 10.58 -4.45
CA LEU A 266 1.19 10.18 -3.12
C LEU A 266 0.11 10.29 -2.04
N GLY A 267 -0.80 11.28 -2.12
CA GLY A 267 -1.92 11.41 -1.20
C GLY A 267 -2.81 10.17 -1.24
N LEU A 268 -3.30 9.82 -2.43
CA LEU A 268 -4.11 8.63 -2.64
C LEU A 268 -3.33 7.33 -2.31
N GLY A 269 -2.07 7.24 -2.75
CA GLY A 269 -1.23 6.06 -2.51
C GLY A 269 -1.03 5.75 -1.03
N ARG A 270 -0.76 6.77 -0.20
CA ARG A 270 -0.64 6.63 1.26
C ARG A 270 -1.94 6.16 1.90
N THR A 271 -3.06 6.71 1.48
CA THR A 271 -4.38 6.34 2.01
C THR A 271 -4.72 4.88 1.66
N LEU A 272 -4.49 4.45 0.41
CA LEU A 272 -4.67 3.06 0.00
C LEU A 272 -3.76 2.09 0.77
N ARG A 273 -2.51 2.50 1.05
CA ARG A 273 -1.62 1.69 1.91
C ARG A 273 -2.15 1.56 3.33
N CYS A 274 -2.68 2.64 3.91
CA CYS A 274 -3.27 2.58 5.25
C CYS A 274 -4.43 1.59 5.32
N LEU A 275 -5.28 1.55 4.29
CA LEU A 275 -6.37 0.56 4.18
C LEU A 275 -5.81 -0.88 4.13
N ARG A 276 -4.77 -1.12 3.33
CA ARG A 276 -4.09 -2.43 3.29
C ARG A 276 -3.50 -2.82 4.64
N TRP A 277 -2.85 -1.88 5.32
CA TRP A 277 -2.27 -2.13 6.65
C TRP A 277 -3.34 -2.44 7.70
N LEU A 278 -4.54 -1.87 7.61
CA LEU A 278 -5.68 -2.26 8.44
C LEU A 278 -6.06 -3.72 8.21
N GLY A 279 -6.16 -4.16 6.96
CA GLY A 279 -6.45 -5.56 6.62
C GLY A 279 -5.37 -6.54 7.12
N GLN A 280 -4.11 -6.17 6.98
CA GLN A 280 -2.97 -6.96 7.48
C GLN A 280 -2.94 -7.05 9.01
N ALA A 281 -3.21 -5.93 9.70
CA ALA A 281 -3.29 -5.89 11.15
C ALA A 281 -4.48 -6.71 11.67
N GLU A 282 -5.63 -6.65 11.00
CA GLU A 282 -6.79 -7.49 11.33
C GLU A 282 -6.46 -8.99 11.16
N ARG A 283 -5.76 -9.36 10.09
CA ARG A 283 -5.25 -10.72 9.89
C ARG A 283 -4.31 -11.17 11.02
N ALA A 284 -3.36 -10.33 11.42
CA ALA A 284 -2.47 -10.64 12.54
C ALA A 284 -3.23 -10.76 13.87
N PHE A 285 -4.22 -9.91 14.09
CA PHE A 285 -5.10 -9.95 15.25
C PHE A 285 -5.90 -11.26 15.30
N ASP A 286 -6.49 -11.69 14.19
CA ASP A 286 -7.23 -12.96 14.10
C ASP A 286 -6.31 -14.16 14.41
N LEU A 287 -5.09 -14.17 13.87
CA LEU A 287 -4.09 -15.20 14.16
C LEU A 287 -3.75 -15.23 15.67
N MET A 288 -3.54 -14.05 16.27
CA MET A 288 -3.27 -13.91 17.70
C MET A 288 -4.42 -14.48 18.55
N CYS A 289 -5.65 -14.08 18.27
CA CYS A 289 -6.84 -14.54 19.00
C CYS A 289 -7.05 -16.06 18.85
N ALA A 290 -6.91 -16.59 17.63
CA ALA A 290 -6.99 -18.02 17.38
C ALA A 290 -5.92 -18.78 18.19
N ARG A 291 -4.67 -18.31 18.17
CA ARG A 291 -3.60 -18.91 18.95
C ARG A 291 -3.85 -18.86 20.43
N ALA A 292 -4.29 -17.74 20.98
CA ALA A 292 -4.59 -17.58 22.39
C ALA A 292 -5.66 -18.57 22.88
N ARG A 293 -6.68 -18.85 22.05
CA ARG A 293 -7.77 -19.78 22.36
C ARG A 293 -7.36 -21.24 22.25
N THR A 294 -6.52 -21.58 21.27
CA THR A 294 -6.21 -22.99 20.96
C THR A 294 -4.96 -23.51 21.68
N ARG A 295 -4.05 -22.63 22.08
CA ARG A 295 -2.83 -23.03 22.77
C ARG A 295 -3.08 -23.16 24.28
N THR A 296 -2.99 -24.39 24.78
CA THR A 296 -3.18 -24.70 26.20
C THR A 296 -1.85 -24.89 26.92
N ARG A 297 -1.81 -24.49 28.19
CA ARG A 297 -0.77 -24.78 29.19
C ARG A 297 -1.38 -25.64 30.31
N ARG A 298 -0.56 -26.03 31.29
CA ARG A 298 -1.07 -26.74 32.46
C ARG A 298 -2.15 -25.98 33.22
N SER A 299 -2.09 -24.64 33.17
CA SER A 299 -3.02 -23.69 33.81
C SER A 299 -4.22 -23.31 32.95
N GLY A 300 -4.42 -23.94 31.78
CA GLY A 300 -5.50 -23.61 30.84
C GLY A 300 -5.02 -22.95 29.55
N PRO A 301 -5.94 -22.46 28.71
CA PRO A 301 -5.62 -21.75 27.46
C PRO A 301 -4.84 -20.47 27.72
N LEU A 302 -4.05 -20.03 26.72
CA LEU A 302 -3.35 -18.74 26.82
C LEU A 302 -4.31 -17.57 26.98
N ALA A 303 -5.52 -17.68 26.46
CA ALA A 303 -6.57 -16.67 26.57
C ALA A 303 -6.97 -16.32 28.02
N ASP A 304 -6.72 -17.21 28.99
CA ASP A 304 -7.06 -17.00 30.39
C ASP A 304 -6.00 -16.16 31.14
N HIS A 305 -4.87 -15.85 30.50
CA HIS A 305 -3.79 -15.08 31.13
C HIS A 305 -3.97 -13.58 30.88
N GLN A 306 -3.97 -12.76 31.96
CA GLN A 306 -4.20 -11.32 31.91
C GLN A 306 -3.25 -10.57 30.96
N LEU A 307 -1.95 -10.95 30.89
CA LEU A 307 -0.99 -10.33 29.98
C LEU A 307 -1.32 -10.63 28.51
N VAL A 308 -1.89 -11.80 28.20
CA VAL A 308 -2.38 -12.10 26.84
C VAL A 308 -3.64 -11.30 26.52
N GLN A 309 -4.55 -11.19 27.49
CA GLN A 309 -5.76 -10.38 27.36
C GLN A 309 -5.43 -8.91 27.12
N GLN A 310 -4.37 -8.38 27.78
CA GLN A 310 -3.87 -7.02 27.55
C GLN A 310 -3.37 -6.85 26.12
N LEU A 311 -2.56 -7.78 25.57
CA LEU A 311 -2.10 -7.72 24.17
C LEU A 311 -3.27 -7.71 23.19
N VAL A 312 -4.31 -8.50 23.44
CA VAL A 312 -5.53 -8.52 22.62
C VAL A 312 -6.28 -7.19 22.73
N PHE A 313 -6.44 -6.65 23.95
CA PHE A 313 -7.12 -5.37 24.17
C PHE A 313 -6.39 -4.21 23.48
N ASP A 314 -5.07 -4.09 23.69
CA ASP A 314 -4.27 -3.01 23.13
C ASP A 314 -4.24 -3.05 21.58
N SER A 315 -4.20 -4.26 21.01
CA SER A 315 -4.29 -4.46 19.56
C SER A 315 -5.66 -4.07 19.00
N LEU A 316 -6.75 -4.45 19.69
CA LEU A 316 -8.10 -4.07 19.29
C LEU A 316 -8.30 -2.55 19.38
N LEU A 317 -7.80 -1.93 20.47
CA LEU A 317 -7.86 -0.48 20.65
C LEU A 317 -7.12 0.24 19.52
N ALA A 318 -5.91 -0.21 19.19
CA ALA A 318 -5.12 0.37 18.09
C ALA A 318 -5.86 0.27 16.74
N LEU A 319 -6.45 -0.87 16.41
CA LEU A 319 -7.29 -1.06 15.21
C LEU A 319 -8.51 -0.12 15.21
N ARG A 320 -9.23 -0.05 16.34
CA ARG A 320 -10.45 0.75 16.47
C ARG A 320 -10.23 2.25 16.39
N THR A 321 -9.11 2.74 16.92
CA THR A 321 -8.75 4.16 16.88
C THR A 321 -8.13 4.59 15.55
N THR A 322 -7.42 3.70 14.87
CA THR A 322 -6.76 4.00 13.60
C THR A 322 -7.73 4.01 12.41
N ARG A 323 -8.65 3.05 12.35
CA ARG A 323 -9.56 2.89 11.19
C ARG A 323 -10.36 4.15 10.87
N PRO A 324 -11.02 4.84 11.82
CA PRO A 324 -11.72 6.08 11.54
C PRO A 324 -10.84 7.17 10.91
N LEU A 325 -9.59 7.32 11.37
CA LEU A 325 -8.64 8.28 10.80
C LEU A 325 -8.32 7.98 9.33
N VAL A 326 -8.22 6.69 8.97
CA VAL A 326 -7.98 6.29 7.58
C VAL A 326 -9.21 6.58 6.71
N HIS A 327 -10.42 6.27 7.20
CA HIS A 327 -11.65 6.55 6.49
C HIS A 327 -11.96 8.05 6.37
N GLU A 328 -11.53 8.87 7.34
CA GLU A 328 -11.58 10.32 7.23
C GLU A 328 -10.73 10.84 6.08
N ALA A 329 -9.49 10.33 5.93
CA ALA A 329 -8.64 10.64 4.79
C ALA A 329 -9.25 10.19 3.46
N VAL A 330 -9.93 9.03 3.43
CA VAL A 330 -10.69 8.56 2.25
C VAL A 330 -11.82 9.52 1.90
N ALA A 331 -12.61 9.93 2.88
CA ALA A 331 -13.77 10.82 2.68
C ALA A 331 -13.33 12.17 2.11
N GLU A 332 -12.25 12.74 2.65
CA GLU A 332 -11.70 14.01 2.18
C GLU A 332 -11.18 13.91 0.73
N LEU A 333 -10.48 12.81 0.39
CA LEU A 333 -10.03 12.57 -0.98
C LEU A 333 -11.20 12.32 -1.94
N ALA A 334 -12.22 11.59 -1.53
CA ALA A 334 -13.41 11.32 -2.33
C ALA A 334 -14.22 12.60 -2.60
N ALA A 335 -14.20 13.57 -1.67
CA ALA A 335 -14.78 14.90 -1.84
C ALA A 335 -13.92 15.83 -2.73
N GLY A 336 -12.78 15.37 -3.24
CA GLY A 336 -11.86 16.18 -4.06
C GLY A 336 -10.91 17.08 -3.25
N GLY A 337 -10.87 16.92 -1.94
CA GLY A 337 -9.95 17.63 -1.05
C GLY A 337 -8.50 17.14 -1.17
N SER A 338 -7.56 17.89 -0.62
CA SER A 338 -6.13 17.52 -0.63
C SER A 338 -5.78 16.45 0.40
N ALA A 339 -6.60 16.27 1.43
CA ALA A 339 -6.45 15.34 2.55
C ALA A 339 -5.04 15.32 3.18
N ARG A 340 -4.29 16.41 3.13
CA ARG A 340 -2.87 16.43 3.57
C ARG A 340 -2.71 16.22 5.07
N LEU A 341 -3.64 16.76 5.86
CA LEU A 341 -3.66 16.62 7.31
C LEU A 341 -4.08 15.19 7.67
N GLU A 342 -5.20 14.76 7.15
CA GLU A 342 -5.87 13.49 7.41
C GLU A 342 -4.97 12.31 7.00
N THR A 343 -4.41 12.38 5.77
CA THR A 343 -3.46 11.38 5.27
C THR A 343 -2.18 11.31 6.12
N GLY A 344 -1.68 12.46 6.59
CA GLY A 344 -0.50 12.51 7.46
C GLY A 344 -0.75 11.83 8.81
N LEU A 345 -1.89 12.11 9.43
CA LEU A 345 -2.32 11.47 10.69
C LEU A 345 -2.57 9.97 10.49
N ALA A 346 -3.35 9.62 9.46
CA ALA A 346 -3.69 8.23 9.15
C ALA A 346 -2.45 7.38 8.90
N LYS A 347 -1.46 7.90 8.13
CA LYS A 347 -0.23 7.18 7.80
C LYS A 347 0.59 6.83 9.03
N VAL A 348 0.79 7.77 9.94
CA VAL A 348 1.55 7.53 11.16
C VAL A 348 0.80 6.56 12.08
N ALA A 349 -0.51 6.76 12.24
CA ALA A 349 -1.34 5.90 13.08
C ALA A 349 -1.37 4.45 12.54
N ALA A 350 -1.63 4.27 11.23
CA ALA A 350 -1.73 2.95 10.61
C ALA A 350 -0.38 2.18 10.62
N ALA A 351 0.73 2.87 10.37
CA ALA A 351 2.05 2.25 10.42
C ALA A 351 2.41 1.76 11.84
N ARG A 352 2.15 2.57 12.86
CA ARG A 352 2.38 2.22 14.27
C ARG A 352 1.44 1.11 14.73
N MET A 353 0.17 1.18 14.38
CA MET A 353 -0.83 0.17 14.68
C MET A 353 -0.43 -1.19 14.08
N LEU A 354 -0.06 -1.25 12.78
CA LEU A 354 0.36 -2.50 12.14
C LEU A 354 1.58 -3.11 12.85
N GLN A 355 2.59 -2.30 13.18
CA GLN A 355 3.77 -2.78 13.90
C GLN A 355 3.40 -3.32 15.29
N GLN A 356 2.57 -2.61 16.05
CA GLN A 356 2.13 -3.01 17.38
C GLN A 356 1.35 -4.33 17.35
N VAL A 357 0.38 -4.46 16.44
CA VAL A 357 -0.49 -5.64 16.37
C VAL A 357 0.29 -6.88 15.90
N THR A 358 1.20 -6.72 14.94
CA THR A 358 2.02 -7.84 14.45
C THR A 358 3.05 -8.30 15.48
N ASP A 359 3.65 -7.38 16.24
CA ASP A 359 4.55 -7.70 17.35
C ASP A 359 3.82 -8.47 18.46
N ALA A 360 2.65 -7.99 18.87
CA ALA A 360 1.81 -8.67 19.86
C ALA A 360 1.39 -10.08 19.39
N ALA A 361 1.05 -10.22 18.10
CA ALA A 361 0.69 -11.52 17.54
C ALA A 361 1.86 -12.51 17.56
N ILE A 362 3.08 -12.05 17.21
CA ILE A 362 4.30 -12.86 17.32
C ILE A 362 4.54 -13.26 18.80
N GLN A 363 4.40 -12.33 19.72
CA GLN A 363 4.61 -12.59 21.15
C GLN A 363 3.68 -13.71 21.68
N VAL A 364 2.40 -13.70 21.28
CA VAL A 364 1.43 -14.75 21.65
C VAL A 364 1.73 -16.09 20.96
N HIS A 365 2.27 -16.07 19.74
CA HIS A 365 2.67 -17.29 19.05
C HIS A 365 3.95 -17.91 19.60
N GLY A 366 4.82 -17.10 20.23
CA GLY A 366 6.16 -17.50 20.65
C GLY A 366 7.04 -17.84 19.45
N ALA A 367 7.93 -18.82 19.56
CA ALA A 367 8.86 -19.19 18.49
C ALA A 367 8.17 -19.51 17.14
N ALA A 368 6.94 -20.07 17.17
CA ALA A 368 6.18 -20.33 15.95
C ALA A 368 5.82 -19.06 15.18
N GLY A 369 5.69 -17.91 15.88
CA GLY A 369 5.44 -16.61 15.24
C GLY A 369 6.64 -16.02 14.50
N LEU A 370 7.83 -16.56 14.71
CA LEU A 370 9.07 -16.15 14.04
C LEU A 370 9.41 -17.06 12.84
N GLY A 371 8.69 -18.18 12.70
CA GLY A 371 8.98 -19.20 11.69
C GLY A 371 8.12 -19.03 10.43
N PRO A 372 8.43 -19.85 9.40
CA PRO A 372 7.77 -19.78 8.09
C PRO A 372 6.35 -20.36 8.08
N ASP A 373 5.91 -21.00 9.17
CA ASP A 373 4.59 -21.66 9.23
C ASP A 373 3.44 -20.68 9.46
N THR A 374 3.75 -19.40 9.62
CA THR A 374 2.77 -18.32 9.79
C THR A 374 3.12 -17.13 8.90
N ALA A 375 2.11 -16.31 8.56
CA ALA A 375 2.34 -15.05 7.85
C ALA A 375 2.95 -13.94 8.74
N LEU A 376 3.08 -14.16 10.04
CA LEU A 376 3.48 -13.12 10.99
C LEU A 376 4.84 -12.50 10.70
N PRO A 377 5.91 -13.26 10.31
CA PRO A 377 7.19 -12.63 9.96
C PRO A 377 7.09 -11.67 8.78
N ALA A 378 6.29 -11.99 7.76
CA ALA A 378 6.05 -11.11 6.61
C ALA A 378 5.27 -9.86 7.03
N LEU A 379 4.20 -10.02 7.79
CA LEU A 379 3.38 -8.92 8.31
C LEU A 379 4.19 -7.99 9.24
N PHE A 380 5.06 -8.55 10.06
CA PHE A 380 5.96 -7.77 10.94
C PHE A 380 6.96 -6.94 10.13
N ARG A 381 7.57 -7.52 9.07
CA ARG A 381 8.43 -6.78 8.15
C ARG A 381 7.67 -5.61 7.51
N THR A 382 6.45 -5.85 7.05
CA THR A 382 5.59 -4.79 6.51
C THR A 382 5.31 -3.72 7.57
N GLY A 383 4.99 -4.08 8.80
CA GLY A 383 4.79 -3.13 9.91
C GLY A 383 6.01 -2.26 10.18
N ARG A 384 7.23 -2.86 10.14
CA ARG A 384 8.46 -2.08 10.33
C ARG A 384 8.75 -1.16 9.14
N THR A 385 8.55 -1.62 7.92
CA THR A 385 8.80 -0.83 6.71
C THR A 385 7.74 0.27 6.52
N ALA A 386 6.51 0.04 6.95
CA ALA A 386 5.41 1.00 6.93
C ALA A 386 5.78 2.35 7.57
N ARG A 387 6.65 2.35 8.57
CA ARG A 387 7.11 3.56 9.26
C ARG A 387 8.13 4.38 8.48
N LEU A 388 8.66 3.85 7.36
CA LEU A 388 9.70 4.48 6.53
C LEU A 388 9.20 4.82 5.13
N LEU A 389 8.48 3.89 4.49
CA LEU A 389 8.04 4.07 3.10
C LEU A 389 6.95 5.14 2.96
N ASP A 390 6.85 5.73 1.77
CA ASP A 390 5.96 6.85 1.45
C ASP A 390 6.15 8.08 2.36
N GLY A 391 7.36 8.23 2.90
CA GLY A 391 7.78 9.21 3.88
C GLY A 391 7.77 8.62 5.31
N PRO A 392 8.88 8.81 6.06
CA PRO A 392 8.97 8.33 7.44
C PRO A 392 7.99 9.05 8.36
N ASP A 393 7.72 8.44 9.53
CA ASP A 393 6.83 9.02 10.55
C ASP A 393 7.21 10.47 10.86
N GLU A 394 8.50 10.78 10.97
CA GLU A 394 9.05 12.10 11.32
C GLU A 394 8.67 13.17 10.29
N LEU A 395 8.65 12.82 8.99
CA LEU A 395 8.23 13.73 7.92
C LEU A 395 6.75 14.13 8.10
N HIS A 396 5.89 13.13 8.33
CA HIS A 396 4.46 13.37 8.50
C HIS A 396 4.15 14.11 9.78
N ILE A 397 4.76 13.72 10.91
CA ILE A 397 4.62 14.39 12.20
C ILE A 397 5.00 15.87 12.07
N SER A 398 6.18 16.15 11.50
CA SER A 398 6.66 17.52 11.32
C SER A 398 5.77 18.33 10.37
N SER A 399 5.30 17.72 9.26
CA SER A 399 4.44 18.39 8.29
C SER A 399 3.07 18.76 8.88
N VAL A 400 2.45 17.81 9.58
CA VAL A 400 1.16 17.99 10.25
C VAL A 400 1.27 19.06 11.35
N ALA A 401 2.26 18.92 12.25
CA ALA A 401 2.45 19.85 13.36
C ALA A 401 2.69 21.29 12.87
N ARG A 402 3.56 21.48 11.87
CA ARG A 402 3.81 22.81 11.29
C ARG A 402 2.56 23.44 10.68
N ARG A 403 1.72 22.63 10.02
CA ARG A 403 0.46 23.11 9.45
C ARG A 403 -0.50 23.58 10.53
N VAL A 404 -0.72 22.73 11.56
CA VAL A 404 -1.61 23.06 12.68
C VAL A 404 -1.15 24.34 13.38
N LEU A 405 0.15 24.46 13.69
CA LEU A 405 0.71 25.63 14.38
C LEU A 405 0.61 26.91 13.55
N ARG A 406 0.76 26.82 12.22
CA ARG A 406 0.62 27.98 11.33
C ARG A 406 -0.83 28.45 11.22
N ASP A 407 -1.76 27.49 11.12
CA ASP A 407 -3.18 27.77 10.85
C ASP A 407 -3.96 28.02 12.17
N HIS A 408 -3.34 27.77 13.35
CA HIS A 408 -3.95 28.01 14.66
C HIS A 408 -3.97 29.52 14.97
N PRO A 409 -5.14 30.10 15.29
CA PRO A 409 -5.20 31.52 15.66
C PRO A 409 -4.41 31.75 16.95
N ALA A 410 -3.55 32.78 16.94
CA ALA A 410 -2.91 33.24 18.16
C ALA A 410 -4.00 33.75 19.12
N HIS A 411 -4.38 32.99 20.12
CA HIS A 411 -5.25 33.49 21.18
C HIS A 411 -4.53 34.66 21.88
N PRO A 412 -5.20 35.82 22.11
CA PRO A 412 -4.67 36.79 23.02
C PRO A 412 -4.47 36.12 24.38
N ALA A 413 -3.29 36.34 24.97
CA ALA A 413 -2.95 35.80 26.29
C ALA A 413 -4.18 35.96 27.21
N VAL A 414 -4.52 34.86 27.91
CA VAL A 414 -5.55 34.89 28.95
C VAL A 414 -5.22 36.06 29.87
N THR A 415 -5.97 37.14 29.70
CA THR A 415 -5.84 38.28 30.59
C THR A 415 -6.03 37.79 32.03
N SER A 416 -5.01 38.04 32.83
CA SER A 416 -4.96 37.71 34.25
C SER A 416 -6.33 37.81 34.93
N CYS A 417 -6.66 36.76 35.66
CA CYS A 417 -7.80 36.75 36.57
C CYS A 417 -7.86 38.12 37.31
N PRO A 418 -8.96 38.84 37.31
CA PRO A 418 -9.07 40.10 38.07
C PRO A 418 -8.79 39.78 39.53
N ALA A 419 -7.90 40.57 40.14
CA ALA A 419 -7.59 40.47 41.56
C ALA A 419 -8.89 40.49 42.37
N PRO A 420 -9.04 39.68 43.42
CA PRO A 420 -10.23 39.75 44.29
C PRO A 420 -10.32 41.14 44.91
N PRO A 421 -11.55 41.67 45.09
CA PRO A 421 -11.73 42.98 45.70
C PRO A 421 -11.12 43.02 47.11
N ALA A 422 -10.34 44.05 47.38
CA ALA A 422 -9.80 44.32 48.71
C ALA A 422 -10.93 44.46 49.70
N ARG A 423 -10.83 43.72 50.83
CA ARG A 423 -11.76 43.84 51.97
C ARG A 423 -11.45 45.08 52.80
#